data_0c523954ae79beae2c217a0dc8ec7926
#
_entry.id   0c523954ae79beae2c217a0dc8ec7926
#
_cell.length_a   1.000
_cell.length_b   1.000
_cell.length_c   1.000
_cell.angle_alpha   90.00
_cell.angle_beta   90.00
_cell.angle_gamma   90.00
#
_symmetry.space_group_name_H-M   'P 1'
#
loop_
_entity.id
_entity.type
_entity.pdbx_description
1 polymer ?
#
loop_
_entity_poly.entity_id
_entity_poly.type
_entity_poly.pdbx_seq_one_letter_code
_entity_poly.pdbx_strand_id
1 'polypeptide(L)'
;MIKPKLLITGINGLIGRVLRDPLGKSFEVYGLDLTPPFSDRVFQADIADARQVSRVLDRLAPVQCVIHLAAQAAVDTAWEPVLRVNIQGTRNLYEAARVSGVKRVVFASSNHVTGAYEGFAPHLHLHREAEPVPILVNHPIRPDSDYGVSKAFGEILARYYCARWGMESICLRIGSVCGDDDPATDPRFLRTWLSHRDLVHLVECSLNANVTYGVYYGVSNNKGAFWDLSHARAELGYDPRDDASRRISG
;
A
#
# COMPACT_ATOMS: atom_id res chain seq x y z
N MET A 1 -7.58 -27.96 5.11
CA MET A 1 -8.30 -26.78 5.61
C MET A 1 -8.69 -25.89 4.43
N ILE A 2 -9.89 -25.31 4.46
CA ILE A 2 -10.33 -24.37 3.42
C ILE A 2 -9.56 -23.06 3.62
N LYS A 3 -8.91 -22.55 2.56
CA LYS A 3 -8.19 -21.27 2.61
C LYS A 3 -9.19 -20.10 2.75
N PRO A 4 -8.89 -19.09 3.56
CA PRO A 4 -9.72 -17.88 3.63
C PRO A 4 -9.62 -17.08 2.33
N LYS A 5 -10.72 -16.41 1.95
CA LYS A 5 -10.75 -15.57 0.76
C LYS A 5 -10.08 -14.23 1.02
N LEU A 6 -9.23 -13.82 0.07
CA LEU A 6 -8.54 -12.55 0.01
C LEU A 6 -8.88 -11.85 -1.31
N LEU A 7 -9.35 -10.61 -1.23
CA LEU A 7 -9.54 -9.78 -2.42
C LEU A 7 -8.39 -8.78 -2.58
N ILE A 8 -7.80 -8.71 -3.77
CA ILE A 8 -6.80 -7.70 -4.14
C ILE A 8 -7.42 -6.78 -5.20
N THR A 9 -7.57 -5.49 -4.89
CA THR A 9 -7.94 -4.49 -5.91
C THR A 9 -6.70 -3.98 -6.62
N GLY A 10 -6.74 -3.80 -7.93
CA GLY A 10 -5.54 -3.47 -8.71
C GLY A 10 -4.61 -4.68 -8.89
N ILE A 11 -5.17 -5.88 -8.94
CA ILE A 11 -4.42 -7.15 -8.99
C ILE A 11 -3.53 -7.28 -10.23
N ASN A 12 -3.91 -6.66 -11.34
CA ASN A 12 -3.14 -6.68 -12.59
C ASN A 12 -2.03 -5.62 -12.64
N GLY A 13 -1.99 -4.71 -11.65
CA GLY A 13 -0.88 -3.76 -11.46
C GLY A 13 0.41 -4.44 -10.99
N LEU A 14 1.51 -3.69 -10.92
CA LEU A 14 2.83 -4.20 -10.55
C LEU A 14 2.79 -4.94 -9.20
N ILE A 15 2.38 -4.27 -8.14
CA ILE A 15 2.34 -4.84 -6.78
C ILE A 15 1.37 -6.04 -6.73
N GLY A 16 0.21 -5.95 -7.38
CA GLY A 16 -0.77 -7.03 -7.42
C GLY A 16 -0.20 -8.32 -8.03
N ARG A 17 0.55 -8.19 -9.14
CA ARG A 17 1.22 -9.35 -9.77
C ARG A 17 2.30 -9.97 -8.89
N VAL A 18 3.05 -9.15 -8.14
CA VAL A 18 4.06 -9.66 -7.19
C VAL A 18 3.43 -10.43 -6.05
N LEU A 19 2.28 -9.97 -5.54
CA LEU A 19 1.64 -10.54 -4.36
C LEU A 19 0.78 -11.77 -4.65
N ARG A 20 0.18 -11.87 -5.84
CA ARG A 20 -0.86 -12.85 -6.17
C ARG A 20 -0.45 -14.29 -5.88
N ASP A 21 0.69 -14.72 -6.41
CA ASP A 21 1.11 -16.10 -6.34
C ASP A 21 1.68 -16.48 -4.95
N PRO A 22 2.54 -15.67 -4.29
CA PRO A 22 2.95 -15.93 -2.91
C PRO A 22 1.77 -16.05 -1.94
N LEU A 23 0.84 -15.09 -1.96
CA LEU A 23 -0.33 -15.10 -1.07
C LEU A 23 -1.30 -16.25 -1.39
N GLY A 24 -1.32 -16.74 -2.63
CA GLY A 24 -2.08 -17.93 -3.05
C GLY A 24 -1.70 -19.21 -2.30
N LYS A 25 -0.55 -19.24 -1.61
CA LYS A 25 -0.16 -20.36 -0.75
C LYS A 25 -1.05 -20.47 0.49
N SER A 26 -1.44 -19.34 1.08
CA SER A 26 -2.21 -19.25 2.33
C SER A 26 -3.67 -18.83 2.15
N PHE A 27 -3.98 -18.14 1.07
CA PHE A 27 -5.31 -17.59 0.79
C PHE A 27 -5.89 -18.12 -0.53
N GLU A 28 -7.21 -18.12 -0.64
CA GLU A 28 -7.90 -18.17 -1.92
C GLU A 28 -7.98 -16.74 -2.47
N VAL A 29 -7.04 -16.41 -3.39
CA VAL A 29 -6.87 -15.05 -3.90
C VAL A 29 -7.83 -14.77 -5.03
N TYR A 30 -8.58 -13.68 -4.90
CA TYR A 30 -9.42 -13.05 -5.91
C TYR A 30 -8.93 -11.65 -6.23
N GLY A 31 -9.25 -11.18 -7.43
CA GLY A 31 -8.87 -9.86 -7.89
C GLY A 31 -10.03 -9.02 -8.39
N LEU A 32 -9.90 -7.70 -8.24
CA LEU A 32 -10.72 -6.70 -8.87
C LEU A 32 -9.78 -5.75 -9.62
N ASP A 33 -10.02 -5.54 -10.91
CA ASP A 33 -9.23 -4.62 -11.73
C ASP A 33 -10.09 -3.99 -12.83
N LEU A 34 -9.65 -2.85 -13.35
CA LEU A 34 -10.25 -2.22 -14.52
C LEU A 34 -9.66 -2.79 -15.82
N THR A 35 -8.42 -3.30 -15.77
CA THR A 35 -7.63 -3.76 -16.90
C THR A 35 -7.48 -5.29 -16.92
N PRO A 36 -7.46 -5.95 -18.10
CA PRO A 36 -7.26 -7.38 -18.23
C PRO A 36 -5.85 -7.81 -17.74
N PRO A 37 -5.62 -9.11 -17.51
CA PRO A 37 -6.52 -10.23 -17.82
C PRO A 37 -7.61 -10.47 -16.78
N PHE A 38 -8.81 -10.90 -17.24
CA PHE A 38 -9.91 -11.32 -16.38
C PHE A 38 -10.05 -12.84 -16.36
N SER A 39 -10.66 -13.39 -15.31
CA SER A 39 -10.89 -14.82 -15.13
C SER A 39 -12.00 -15.05 -14.12
N ASP A 40 -12.31 -16.29 -13.80
CA ASP A 40 -13.26 -16.63 -12.74
C ASP A 40 -12.83 -16.10 -11.35
N ARG A 41 -11.55 -15.75 -11.18
CA ARG A 41 -10.99 -15.17 -9.95
C ARG A 41 -10.57 -13.70 -10.08
N VAL A 42 -10.65 -13.11 -11.27
CA VAL A 42 -10.30 -11.70 -11.51
C VAL A 42 -11.46 -11.00 -12.18
N PHE A 43 -12.15 -10.16 -11.44
CA PHE A 43 -13.35 -9.47 -11.86
C PHE A 43 -13.02 -8.12 -12.47
N GLN A 44 -13.65 -7.81 -13.61
CA GLN A 44 -13.63 -6.47 -14.16
C GLN A 44 -14.55 -5.57 -13.34
N ALA A 45 -13.99 -4.53 -12.73
CA ALA A 45 -14.76 -3.51 -12.03
C ALA A 45 -13.98 -2.21 -11.91
N ASP A 46 -14.69 -1.08 -12.04
CA ASP A 46 -14.16 0.24 -11.76
C ASP A 46 -14.31 0.53 -10.26
N ILE A 47 -13.20 0.78 -9.57
CA ILE A 47 -13.21 1.10 -8.13
C ILE A 47 -14.01 2.38 -7.83
N ALA A 48 -14.11 3.29 -8.80
CA ALA A 48 -14.90 4.52 -8.67
C ALA A 48 -16.42 4.29 -8.79
N ASP A 49 -16.85 3.12 -9.25
CA ASP A 49 -18.26 2.73 -9.28
C ASP A 49 -18.62 1.85 -8.07
N ALA A 50 -19.28 2.46 -7.09
CA ALA A 50 -19.68 1.78 -5.86
C ALA A 50 -20.51 0.50 -6.09
N ARG A 51 -21.36 0.48 -7.13
CA ARG A 51 -22.22 -0.67 -7.43
C ARG A 51 -21.41 -1.85 -7.98
N GLN A 52 -20.38 -1.57 -8.78
CA GLN A 52 -19.49 -2.61 -9.28
C GLN A 52 -18.68 -3.23 -8.15
N VAL A 53 -18.13 -2.41 -7.26
CA VAL A 53 -17.35 -2.86 -6.09
C VAL A 53 -18.23 -3.73 -5.16
N SER A 54 -19.44 -3.26 -4.82
CA SER A 54 -20.37 -4.03 -3.97
C SER A 54 -20.72 -5.37 -4.59
N ARG A 55 -21.05 -5.42 -5.90
CA ARG A 55 -21.38 -6.68 -6.60
C ARG A 55 -20.24 -7.71 -6.52
N VAL A 56 -18.99 -7.27 -6.62
CA VAL A 56 -17.83 -8.19 -6.50
C VAL A 56 -17.74 -8.75 -5.09
N LEU A 57 -17.84 -7.90 -4.06
CA LEU A 57 -17.76 -8.34 -2.66
C LEU A 57 -18.94 -9.26 -2.29
N ASP A 58 -20.17 -8.93 -2.70
CA ASP A 58 -21.35 -9.75 -2.46
C ASP A 58 -21.22 -11.15 -3.10
N ARG A 59 -20.72 -11.21 -4.33
CA ARG A 59 -20.45 -12.48 -5.03
C ARG A 59 -19.41 -13.34 -4.34
N LEU A 60 -18.41 -12.71 -3.71
CA LEU A 60 -17.30 -13.39 -3.05
C LEU A 60 -17.57 -13.74 -1.60
N ALA A 61 -18.56 -13.13 -0.96
CA ALA A 61 -18.78 -13.26 0.48
C ALA A 61 -18.80 -14.72 0.97
N PRO A 62 -18.22 -15.02 2.13
CA PRO A 62 -17.47 -14.12 2.99
C PRO A 62 -16.05 -13.87 2.51
N VAL A 63 -15.60 -12.61 2.47
CA VAL A 63 -14.22 -12.20 2.23
C VAL A 63 -13.58 -11.84 3.57
N GLN A 64 -12.46 -12.45 3.92
CA GLN A 64 -11.81 -12.20 5.21
C GLN A 64 -11.01 -10.90 5.19
N CYS A 65 -10.21 -10.70 4.15
CA CYS A 65 -9.31 -9.56 4.03
C CYS A 65 -9.37 -8.94 2.63
N VAL A 66 -9.10 -7.64 2.56
CA VAL A 66 -8.90 -6.91 1.30
C VAL A 66 -7.51 -6.27 1.30
N ILE A 67 -6.76 -6.40 0.21
CA ILE A 67 -5.58 -5.59 -0.07
C ILE A 67 -5.99 -4.55 -1.12
N HIS A 68 -5.94 -3.27 -0.75
CA HIS A 68 -6.37 -2.19 -1.62
C HIS A 68 -5.17 -1.52 -2.31
N LEU A 69 -4.92 -1.93 -3.57
CA LEU A 69 -3.84 -1.40 -4.41
C LEU A 69 -4.35 -0.49 -5.53
N ALA A 70 -5.63 -0.63 -5.93
CA ALA A 70 -6.20 0.13 -7.05
C ALA A 70 -6.05 1.63 -6.81
N ALA A 71 -5.28 2.30 -7.66
CA ALA A 71 -5.02 3.73 -7.60
C ALA A 71 -4.43 4.25 -8.91
N GLN A 72 -4.56 5.54 -9.14
CA GLN A 72 -3.67 6.30 -10.02
C GLN A 72 -2.39 6.59 -9.21
N ALA A 73 -1.29 5.94 -9.56
CA ALA A 73 -0.10 5.86 -8.71
C ALA A 73 1.04 6.80 -9.11
N ALA A 74 0.92 7.52 -10.23
CA ALA A 74 1.94 8.47 -10.66
C ALA A 74 1.76 9.82 -9.93
N VAL A 75 2.87 10.39 -9.48
CA VAL A 75 2.89 11.66 -8.73
C VAL A 75 2.47 12.88 -9.54
N ASP A 76 2.60 12.79 -10.87
CA ASP A 76 2.22 13.81 -11.85
C ASP A 76 0.80 13.61 -12.40
N THR A 77 0.04 12.67 -11.86
CA THR A 77 -1.36 12.45 -12.26
C THR A 77 -2.19 13.69 -11.95
N ALA A 78 -2.98 14.15 -12.93
CA ALA A 78 -3.90 15.26 -12.77
C ALA A 78 -4.93 14.99 -11.66
N TRP A 79 -5.48 16.07 -11.09
CA TRP A 79 -6.38 15.99 -9.94
C TRP A 79 -7.65 15.16 -10.18
N GLU A 80 -8.30 15.30 -11.34
CA GLU A 80 -9.58 14.63 -11.62
C GLU A 80 -9.48 13.08 -11.57
N PRO A 81 -8.50 12.42 -12.22
CA PRO A 81 -8.27 10.99 -12.05
C PRO A 81 -7.95 10.60 -10.60
N VAL A 82 -7.14 11.41 -9.90
CA VAL A 82 -6.81 11.17 -8.48
C VAL A 82 -8.07 11.24 -7.62
N LEU A 83 -8.88 12.29 -7.77
CA LEU A 83 -10.15 12.44 -7.05
C LEU A 83 -11.07 11.24 -7.29
N ARG A 84 -11.27 10.87 -8.56
CA ARG A 84 -12.20 9.82 -8.94
C ARG A 84 -11.73 8.44 -8.46
N VAL A 85 -10.47 8.09 -8.70
CA VAL A 85 -9.98 6.74 -8.41
C VAL A 85 -9.49 6.61 -6.98
N ASN A 86 -8.62 7.53 -6.52
CA ASN A 86 -7.98 7.36 -5.23
C ASN A 86 -8.86 7.82 -4.05
N ILE A 87 -9.62 8.90 -4.22
CA ILE A 87 -10.49 9.41 -3.14
C ILE A 87 -11.83 8.68 -3.16
N GLN A 88 -12.60 8.81 -4.24
CA GLN A 88 -13.92 8.21 -4.35
C GLN A 88 -13.85 6.69 -4.35
N GLY A 89 -12.91 6.11 -5.12
CA GLY A 89 -12.72 4.67 -5.21
C GLY A 89 -12.35 4.04 -3.87
N THR A 90 -11.42 4.65 -3.12
CA THR A 90 -11.05 4.17 -1.77
C THR A 90 -12.26 4.24 -0.84
N ARG A 91 -13.05 5.34 -0.87
CA ARG A 91 -14.28 5.45 -0.07
C ARG A 91 -15.31 4.36 -0.44
N ASN A 92 -15.49 4.09 -1.73
CA ASN A 92 -16.40 3.05 -2.20
C ASN A 92 -15.98 1.67 -1.69
N LEU A 93 -14.68 1.35 -1.77
CA LEU A 93 -14.16 0.08 -1.28
C LEU A 93 -14.40 -0.08 0.22
N TYR A 94 -14.01 0.92 1.03
CA TYR A 94 -14.18 0.83 2.48
C TYR A 94 -15.64 0.61 2.88
N GLU A 95 -16.58 1.31 2.22
CA GLU A 95 -18.00 1.13 2.48
C GLU A 95 -18.52 -0.25 2.06
N ALA A 96 -18.16 -0.71 0.88
CA ALA A 96 -18.55 -2.02 0.40
C ALA A 96 -17.94 -3.14 1.28
N ALA A 97 -16.67 -3.00 1.68
CA ALA A 97 -15.99 -3.93 2.59
C ALA A 97 -16.69 -4.01 3.95
N ARG A 98 -17.09 -2.85 4.51
CA ARG A 98 -17.85 -2.77 5.75
C ARG A 98 -19.19 -3.49 5.66
N VAL A 99 -19.96 -3.22 4.61
CA VAL A 99 -21.29 -3.83 4.40
C VAL A 99 -21.19 -5.34 4.22
N SER A 100 -20.16 -5.81 3.49
CA SER A 100 -19.92 -7.25 3.26
C SER A 100 -19.23 -7.97 4.42
N GLY A 101 -18.98 -7.29 5.55
CA GLY A 101 -18.40 -7.90 6.75
C GLY A 101 -16.92 -8.26 6.64
N VAL A 102 -16.17 -7.57 5.77
CA VAL A 102 -14.70 -7.71 5.69
C VAL A 102 -14.08 -7.30 7.03
N LYS A 103 -13.20 -8.15 7.56
CA LYS A 103 -12.57 -7.90 8.88
C LYS A 103 -11.39 -6.94 8.77
N ARG A 104 -10.56 -7.10 7.76
CA ARG A 104 -9.29 -6.34 7.62
C ARG A 104 -9.10 -5.80 6.21
N VAL A 105 -8.67 -4.53 6.15
CA VAL A 105 -8.18 -3.90 4.93
C VAL A 105 -6.70 -3.58 5.10
N VAL A 106 -5.84 -4.07 4.20
CA VAL A 106 -4.47 -3.60 4.04
C VAL A 106 -4.48 -2.56 2.93
N PHE A 107 -4.26 -1.31 3.29
CA PHE A 107 -4.31 -0.18 2.38
C PHE A 107 -2.90 0.19 1.89
N ALA A 108 -2.68 0.16 0.58
CA ALA A 108 -1.46 0.68 -0.01
C ALA A 108 -1.45 2.21 0.05
N SER A 109 -0.93 2.74 1.16
CA SER A 109 -0.51 4.12 1.26
C SER A 109 0.82 4.32 0.52
N SER A 110 1.49 5.44 0.71
CA SER A 110 2.71 5.77 -0.01
C SER A 110 3.65 6.60 0.86
N ASN A 111 4.96 6.46 0.62
CA ASN A 111 5.96 7.38 1.13
C ASN A 111 5.69 8.84 0.71
N HIS A 112 4.98 9.07 -0.41
CA HIS A 112 4.56 10.40 -0.88
C HIS A 112 3.60 11.14 0.08
N VAL A 113 3.04 10.45 1.08
CA VAL A 113 2.32 11.11 2.20
C VAL A 113 3.25 12.02 3.01
N THR A 114 4.54 11.71 3.02
CA THR A 114 5.59 12.49 3.66
C THR A 114 6.71 12.89 2.69
N GLY A 115 6.43 12.88 1.39
CA GLY A 115 7.42 13.08 0.33
C GLY A 115 8.12 14.44 0.37
N ALA A 116 7.45 15.48 0.87
CA ALA A 116 8.06 16.80 1.02
C ALA A 116 9.27 16.82 2.01
N TYR A 117 9.41 15.81 2.87
CA TYR A 117 10.62 15.65 3.70
C TYR A 117 11.83 15.15 2.89
N GLU A 118 11.62 14.58 1.72
CA GLU A 118 12.69 14.07 0.85
C GLU A 118 13.48 15.17 0.11
N GLY A 119 13.15 16.44 0.36
CA GLY A 119 13.88 17.58 -0.22
C GLY A 119 13.38 18.03 -1.60
N PHE A 120 12.25 17.50 -2.09
CA PHE A 120 11.63 17.94 -3.35
C PHE A 120 10.92 19.30 -3.27
N ALA A 121 10.79 19.86 -2.07
CA ALA A 121 10.25 21.21 -1.89
C ALA A 121 11.38 22.19 -1.59
N PRO A 122 11.87 23.01 -2.56
CA PRO A 122 13.00 23.93 -2.38
C PRO A 122 12.82 24.95 -1.24
N HIS A 123 11.60 25.23 -0.84
CA HIS A 123 11.24 26.14 0.24
C HIS A 123 11.15 25.49 1.62
N LEU A 124 11.26 24.16 1.70
CA LEU A 124 11.24 23.42 2.96
C LEU A 124 12.65 22.91 3.30
N HIS A 125 13.62 23.79 3.42
CA HIS A 125 15.04 23.54 3.69
C HIS A 125 15.32 22.78 5.00
N LEU A 126 14.65 21.68 5.25
CA LEU A 126 14.69 21.02 6.55
C LEU A 126 15.93 20.14 6.77
N HIS A 127 16.75 19.80 5.76
CA HIS A 127 17.82 18.82 5.95
C HIS A 127 18.97 18.93 4.93
N ARG A 128 19.67 20.07 4.84
CA ARG A 128 20.86 20.15 3.96
C ARG A 128 22.19 19.83 4.62
N GLU A 129 22.29 19.78 5.94
CA GLU A 129 23.61 19.72 6.62
C GLU A 129 23.73 18.79 7.84
N ALA A 130 22.69 18.04 8.22
CA ALA A 130 22.79 17.06 9.31
C ALA A 130 22.62 15.64 8.76
N GLU A 131 23.22 14.66 9.45
CA GLU A 131 22.89 13.25 9.27
C GLU A 131 21.36 13.12 9.13
N PRO A 132 20.85 12.38 8.12
CA PRO A 132 19.43 12.32 7.87
C PRO A 132 18.69 11.78 9.10
N VAL A 133 17.98 12.66 9.81
CA VAL A 133 17.13 12.23 10.91
C VAL A 133 16.03 11.33 10.32
N PRO A 134 15.86 10.10 10.84
CA PRO A 134 14.82 9.22 10.33
C PRO A 134 13.43 9.87 10.37
N ILE A 135 12.69 9.77 9.27
CA ILE A 135 11.32 10.24 9.22
C ILE A 135 10.45 9.20 9.94
N LEU A 136 9.94 9.59 11.09
CA LEU A 136 9.08 8.73 11.90
C LEU A 136 7.66 8.73 11.34
N VAL A 137 6.92 7.66 11.58
CA VAL A 137 5.53 7.52 11.14
C VAL A 137 4.60 8.58 11.73
N ASN A 138 4.92 9.09 12.93
CA ASN A 138 4.16 10.12 13.64
C ASN A 138 4.59 11.56 13.31
N HIS A 139 5.57 11.76 12.43
CA HIS A 139 5.85 13.09 11.90
C HIS A 139 4.62 13.64 11.15
N PRO A 140 4.40 14.96 11.16
CA PRO A 140 3.30 15.59 10.44
C PRO A 140 3.27 15.14 8.98
N ILE A 141 2.06 14.88 8.47
CA ILE A 141 1.85 14.58 7.05
C ILE A 141 2.31 15.79 6.23
N ARG A 142 3.17 15.55 5.22
CA ARG A 142 3.68 16.55 4.26
C ARG A 142 3.72 15.94 2.86
N PRO A 143 2.56 15.86 2.16
CA PRO A 143 2.51 15.32 0.81
C PRO A 143 3.27 16.21 -0.17
N ASP A 144 3.82 15.59 -1.21
CA ASP A 144 4.54 16.24 -2.29
C ASP A 144 3.73 16.36 -3.60
N SER A 145 2.53 15.79 -3.62
CA SER A 145 1.69 15.67 -4.83
C SER A 145 0.22 15.43 -4.47
N ASP A 146 -0.69 15.62 -5.43
CA ASP A 146 -2.09 15.24 -5.30
C ASP A 146 -2.25 13.74 -5.02
N TYR A 147 -1.37 12.92 -5.60
CA TYR A 147 -1.26 11.51 -5.26
C TYR A 147 -0.97 11.30 -3.77
N GLY A 148 0.04 11.98 -3.22
CA GLY A 148 0.38 11.93 -1.80
C GLY A 148 -0.78 12.37 -0.91
N VAL A 149 -1.48 13.45 -1.29
CA VAL A 149 -2.71 13.92 -0.60
C VAL A 149 -3.79 12.83 -0.60
N SER A 150 -4.00 12.17 -1.73
CA SER A 150 -5.00 11.09 -1.83
C SER A 150 -4.68 9.89 -0.96
N LYS A 151 -3.39 9.57 -0.80
CA LYS A 151 -2.96 8.48 0.10
C LYS A 151 -3.12 8.87 1.57
N ALA A 152 -2.84 10.11 1.94
CA ALA A 152 -3.13 10.63 3.27
C ALA A 152 -4.64 10.59 3.60
N PHE A 153 -5.51 10.93 2.64
CA PHE A 153 -6.96 10.75 2.77
C PHE A 153 -7.31 9.28 3.11
N GLY A 154 -6.69 8.32 2.41
CA GLY A 154 -6.92 6.90 2.66
C GLY A 154 -6.53 6.47 4.08
N GLU A 155 -5.42 6.97 4.64
CA GLU A 155 -5.01 6.72 6.04
C GLU A 155 -6.04 7.27 7.04
N ILE A 156 -6.55 8.48 6.80
CA ILE A 156 -7.59 9.11 7.64
C ILE A 156 -8.89 8.33 7.54
N LEU A 157 -9.28 7.93 6.34
CA LEU A 157 -10.48 7.13 6.10
C LEU A 157 -10.38 5.77 6.81
N ALA A 158 -9.23 5.09 6.70
CA ALA A 158 -8.95 3.83 7.40
C ALA A 158 -9.14 3.97 8.91
N ARG A 159 -8.61 5.02 9.50
CA ARG A 159 -8.78 5.33 10.93
C ARG A 159 -10.24 5.55 11.30
N TYR A 160 -11.00 6.28 10.47
CA TYR A 160 -12.41 6.52 10.68
C TYR A 160 -13.22 5.22 10.68
N TYR A 161 -12.98 4.34 9.68
CA TYR A 161 -13.69 3.05 9.61
C TYR A 161 -13.34 2.12 10.77
N CYS A 162 -12.08 2.10 11.19
CA CYS A 162 -11.66 1.34 12.37
C CYS A 162 -12.36 1.86 13.63
N ALA A 163 -12.29 3.15 13.89
CA ALA A 163 -12.86 3.74 15.10
C ALA A 163 -14.40 3.63 15.16
N ARG A 164 -15.07 3.73 13.99
CA ARG A 164 -16.54 3.78 13.93
C ARG A 164 -17.19 2.41 13.86
N TRP A 165 -16.55 1.42 13.22
CA TRP A 165 -17.14 0.11 12.95
C TRP A 165 -16.25 -1.08 13.33
N GLY A 166 -15.08 -0.84 13.91
CA GLY A 166 -14.15 -1.90 14.31
C GLY A 166 -13.50 -2.64 13.13
N MET A 167 -13.56 -2.09 11.89
CA MET A 167 -12.92 -2.69 10.74
C MET A 167 -11.41 -2.46 10.81
N GLU A 168 -10.64 -3.53 10.97
CA GLU A 168 -9.19 -3.47 11.06
C GLU A 168 -8.57 -2.87 9.79
N SER A 169 -7.60 -1.96 9.94
CA SER A 169 -6.98 -1.29 8.81
C SER A 169 -5.48 -1.07 9.03
N ILE A 170 -4.67 -1.67 8.17
CA ILE A 170 -3.21 -1.52 8.16
C ILE A 170 -2.82 -0.70 6.93
N CYS A 171 -2.28 0.50 7.17
CA CYS A 171 -1.87 1.41 6.10
C CYS A 171 -0.36 1.31 5.90
N LEU A 172 0.08 0.95 4.69
CA LEU A 172 1.47 0.77 4.34
C LEU A 172 1.95 1.94 3.48
N ARG A 173 2.81 2.80 4.02
CA ARG A 173 3.54 3.82 3.25
C ARG A 173 4.64 3.13 2.47
N ILE A 174 4.24 2.54 1.34
CA ILE A 174 5.12 1.76 0.46
C ILE A 174 6.13 2.70 -0.21
N GLY A 175 7.39 2.28 -0.20
CA GLY A 175 8.47 2.91 -0.95
C GLY A 175 8.40 2.61 -2.46
N SER A 176 9.54 2.57 -3.12
CA SER A 176 9.61 2.33 -4.56
C SER A 176 9.67 0.84 -4.87
N VAL A 177 8.69 0.33 -5.61
CA VAL A 177 8.68 -1.03 -6.16
C VAL A 177 8.88 -0.92 -7.67
N CYS A 178 9.90 -1.58 -8.22
CA CYS A 178 10.19 -1.60 -9.66
C CYS A 178 9.86 -2.96 -10.28
N GLY A 179 9.56 -2.96 -11.60
CA GLY A 179 9.02 -4.14 -12.27
C GLY A 179 10.03 -5.29 -12.41
N ASP A 180 11.28 -4.97 -12.57
CA ASP A 180 12.43 -5.89 -12.70
C ASP A 180 13.09 -6.22 -11.35
N ASP A 181 12.58 -5.66 -10.27
CA ASP A 181 13.15 -5.78 -8.91
C ASP A 181 14.62 -5.32 -8.83
N ASP A 182 15.03 -4.38 -9.70
CA ASP A 182 16.39 -3.86 -9.78
C ASP A 182 16.47 -2.40 -9.28
N PRO A 183 17.14 -2.13 -8.15
CA PRO A 183 17.28 -0.78 -7.62
C PRO A 183 18.31 0.08 -8.37
N ALA A 184 19.07 -0.49 -9.32
CA ALA A 184 20.11 0.26 -10.07
C ALA A 184 19.51 1.23 -11.09
N THR A 185 18.21 1.12 -11.41
CA THR A 185 17.56 1.89 -12.46
C THR A 185 17.30 3.35 -12.10
N ASP A 186 17.28 3.70 -10.81
CA ASP A 186 17.10 5.07 -10.31
C ASP A 186 17.91 5.30 -9.03
N PRO A 187 18.77 6.34 -8.95
CA PRO A 187 19.54 6.66 -7.75
C PRO A 187 18.69 6.85 -6.49
N ARG A 188 17.42 7.28 -6.62
CA ARG A 188 16.47 7.39 -5.51
C ARG A 188 16.20 6.03 -4.89
N PHE A 189 16.24 4.95 -5.66
CA PHE A 189 15.98 3.59 -5.19
C PHE A 189 17.01 3.10 -4.17
N LEU A 190 18.22 3.65 -4.15
CA LEU A 190 19.18 3.35 -3.06
C LEU A 190 18.62 3.59 -1.65
N ARG A 191 17.61 4.45 -1.53
CA ARG A 191 16.99 4.82 -0.26
C ARG A 191 15.56 4.30 -0.12
N THR A 192 14.84 4.24 -1.25
CA THR A 192 13.39 4.07 -1.25
C THR A 192 12.94 2.70 -1.71
N TRP A 193 13.84 1.86 -2.23
CA TRP A 193 13.51 0.57 -2.80
C TRP A 193 12.86 -0.37 -1.78
N LEU A 194 11.81 -1.02 -2.23
CA LEU A 194 11.18 -2.15 -1.58
C LEU A 194 11.23 -3.33 -2.56
N SER A 195 12.06 -4.33 -2.27
CA SER A 195 12.17 -5.53 -3.09
C SER A 195 10.86 -6.30 -3.15
N HIS A 196 10.68 -7.10 -4.19
CA HIS A 196 9.49 -7.97 -4.29
C HIS A 196 9.40 -8.94 -3.10
N ARG A 197 10.54 -9.47 -2.62
CA ARG A 197 10.58 -10.36 -1.46
C ARG A 197 10.14 -9.65 -0.18
N ASP A 198 10.68 -8.48 0.09
CA ASP A 198 10.36 -7.73 1.29
C ASP A 198 8.94 -7.14 1.24
N LEU A 199 8.43 -6.81 0.03
CA LEU A 199 7.03 -6.44 -0.16
C LEU A 199 6.07 -7.57 0.20
N VAL A 200 6.34 -8.80 -0.26
CA VAL A 200 5.53 -9.98 0.11
C VAL A 200 5.55 -10.18 1.62
N HIS A 201 6.74 -10.14 2.23
CA HIS A 201 6.90 -10.27 3.68
C HIS A 201 6.13 -9.19 4.46
N LEU A 202 6.23 -7.92 4.04
CA LEU A 202 5.49 -6.82 4.66
C LEU A 202 3.98 -7.05 4.64
N VAL A 203 3.44 -7.49 3.50
CA VAL A 203 2.01 -7.74 3.36
C VAL A 203 1.58 -8.97 4.17
N GLU A 204 2.37 -10.05 4.18
CA GLU A 204 2.09 -11.22 5.03
C GLU A 204 2.08 -10.86 6.51
N CYS A 205 3.05 -10.08 6.98
CA CYS A 205 3.08 -9.53 8.34
C CYS A 205 1.82 -8.71 8.64
N SER A 206 1.40 -7.84 7.71
CA SER A 206 0.21 -6.99 7.85
C SER A 206 -1.09 -7.78 7.92
N LEU A 207 -1.20 -8.87 7.18
CA LEU A 207 -2.37 -9.76 7.20
C LEU A 207 -2.50 -10.55 8.52
N ASN A 208 -1.37 -10.84 9.18
CA ASN A 208 -1.30 -11.69 10.37
C ASN A 208 -1.10 -10.91 11.69
N ALA A 209 -0.77 -9.61 11.63
CA ALA A 209 -0.50 -8.81 12.82
C ALA A 209 -1.70 -8.71 13.77
N ASN A 210 -1.45 -8.73 15.07
CA ASN A 210 -2.48 -8.48 16.08
C ASN A 210 -2.63 -6.97 16.33
N VAL A 211 -3.00 -6.23 15.28
CA VAL A 211 -3.16 -4.77 15.29
C VAL A 211 -4.49 -4.44 14.62
N THR A 212 -5.26 -3.56 15.23
CA THR A 212 -6.56 -3.13 14.65
C THR A 212 -6.41 -1.95 13.71
N TYR A 213 -5.48 -1.03 14.00
CA TYR A 213 -5.14 0.10 13.12
C TYR A 213 -3.68 0.49 13.30
N GLY A 214 -3.00 0.75 12.20
CA GLY A 214 -1.66 1.30 12.19
C GLY A 214 -1.25 1.85 10.84
N VAL A 215 -0.25 2.74 10.85
CA VAL A 215 0.42 3.27 9.66
C VAL A 215 1.89 2.89 9.76
N TYR A 216 2.48 2.34 8.69
CA TYR A 216 3.82 1.79 8.70
C TYR A 216 4.56 2.14 7.42
N TYR A 217 5.84 2.47 7.53
CA TYR A 217 6.71 2.54 6.36
C TYR A 217 7.10 1.14 5.88
N GLY A 218 7.13 0.96 4.56
CA GLY A 218 7.54 -0.27 3.90
C GLY A 218 8.63 0.02 2.86
N VAL A 219 9.88 -0.21 3.25
CA VAL A 219 11.07 -0.23 2.38
C VAL A 219 11.92 -1.42 2.76
N SER A 220 12.82 -1.84 1.86
CA SER A 220 13.85 -2.81 2.18
C SER A 220 14.88 -2.25 3.17
N ASN A 221 15.77 -3.08 3.70
CA ASN A 221 16.78 -2.68 4.69
C ASN A 221 17.92 -1.87 4.06
N ASN A 222 17.58 -0.88 3.24
CA ASN A 222 18.52 -0.06 2.49
C ASN A 222 19.41 0.76 3.42
N LYS A 223 20.72 0.68 3.25
CA LYS A 223 21.70 1.39 4.07
C LYS A 223 21.49 2.91 4.12
N GLY A 224 20.91 3.49 3.08
CA GLY A 224 20.62 4.92 2.99
C GLY A 224 19.16 5.29 3.28
N ALA A 225 18.31 4.37 3.76
CA ALA A 225 16.92 4.64 4.05
C ALA A 225 16.76 5.72 5.13
N PHE A 226 15.80 6.60 4.93
CA PHE A 226 15.51 7.69 5.86
C PHE A 226 14.13 7.56 6.53
N TRP A 227 13.35 6.51 6.22
CA TRP A 227 12.12 6.20 6.95
C TRP A 227 12.40 5.20 8.07
N ASP A 228 11.86 5.50 9.24
CA ASP A 228 11.99 4.62 10.39
C ASP A 228 11.11 3.38 10.25
N LEU A 229 11.72 2.21 10.36
CA LEU A 229 11.05 0.91 10.32
C LEU A 229 10.79 0.32 11.71
N SER A 230 11.21 0.99 12.79
CA SER A 230 11.09 0.47 14.16
C SER A 230 9.65 0.11 14.52
N HIS A 231 8.71 0.95 14.09
CA HIS A 231 7.28 0.73 14.31
C HIS A 231 6.74 -0.50 13.56
N ALA A 232 7.12 -0.66 12.29
CA ALA A 232 6.75 -1.84 11.51
C ALA A 232 7.37 -3.13 12.07
N ARG A 233 8.61 -3.06 12.56
CA ARG A 233 9.27 -4.19 13.23
C ARG A 233 8.58 -4.58 14.52
N ALA A 234 8.27 -3.60 15.38
CA ALA A 234 7.68 -3.85 16.69
C ALA A 234 6.25 -4.40 16.62
N GLU A 235 5.41 -3.85 15.77
CA GLU A 235 3.98 -4.18 15.75
C GLU A 235 3.58 -5.21 14.69
N LEU A 236 4.23 -5.20 13.51
CA LEU A 236 3.94 -6.15 12.44
C LEU A 236 4.88 -7.35 12.45
N GLY A 237 6.06 -7.25 13.06
CA GLY A 237 7.13 -8.24 12.91
C GLY A 237 7.82 -8.16 11.54
N TYR A 238 7.76 -7.00 10.87
CA TYR A 238 8.39 -6.79 9.57
C TYR A 238 9.91 -6.69 9.70
N ASP A 239 10.63 -7.68 9.16
CA ASP A 239 12.09 -7.74 9.14
C ASP A 239 12.61 -7.83 7.69
N PRO A 240 12.79 -6.69 6.99
CA PRO A 240 13.26 -6.67 5.61
C PRO A 240 14.70 -7.16 5.52
N ARG A 241 15.03 -7.88 4.44
CA ARG A 241 16.32 -8.55 4.24
C ARG A 241 17.15 -7.98 3.10
N ASP A 242 16.50 -7.34 2.12
CA ASP A 242 17.18 -6.82 0.96
C ASP A 242 17.74 -5.42 1.20
N ASP A 243 18.84 -5.09 0.51
CA ASP A 243 19.52 -3.80 0.58
C ASP A 243 19.95 -3.41 -0.83
N ALA A 244 19.45 -2.27 -1.29
CA ALA A 244 19.75 -1.75 -2.64
C ALA A 244 21.25 -1.55 -2.87
N SER A 245 22.02 -1.14 -1.85
CA SER A 245 23.46 -0.91 -1.98
C SER A 245 24.24 -2.20 -2.32
N ARG A 246 23.75 -3.35 -1.89
CA ARG A 246 24.37 -4.66 -2.18
C ARG A 246 24.07 -5.16 -3.58
N ARG A 247 22.95 -4.74 -4.18
CA ARG A 247 22.55 -5.11 -5.55
C ARG A 247 23.33 -4.36 -6.62
N ILE A 248 23.79 -3.14 -6.30
CA ILE A 248 24.53 -2.26 -7.25
C ILE A 248 26.05 -2.57 -7.22
N SER A 249 26.54 -3.20 -6.15
CA SER A 249 27.97 -3.50 -5.97
C SER A 249 28.40 -4.86 -6.54
N GLY A 250 27.51 -5.63 -7.15
CA GLY A 250 27.76 -6.92 -7.79
C GLY A 250 27.53 -6.85 -9.28
#